data_2ade4f95b0b62aad82d0c5582733e30d
#
_entry.id   2ade4f95b0b62aad82d0c5582733e30d
#
_cell.length_a   1.000
_cell.length_b   1.000
_cell.length_c   1.000
_cell.angle_alpha   90.00
_cell.angle_beta   90.00
_cell.angle_gamma   90.00
#
_symmetry.space_group_name_H-M   'P 1'
#
loop_
_entity.id
_entity.type
_entity.pdbx_description
1 polymer ?
#
loop_
_entity_poly.entity_id
_entity_poly.type
_entity_poly.pdbx_seq_one_letter_code
_entity_poly.pdbx_strand_id
1 'polypeptide(L)'
;MGEVRRIAKPFFPWVGGKLFLLPYIFQLLPRRAPRLLEVCGGSGAVTLGLGAGYAPLRVYNDIDADLANLFRCARDRPLALLRELDFLPLHARADFEVVLRFLNHGYDPNDFLEEELQIAEEYFPPMDRQEVKKLLVGRANLPDVQRAAAYYLSIRYSYSATGNSFGGRSVELRRFLGLLRRASDALQGVVVENKDCCDVVRQYARTGAVIYADPPYLEAERMYAPSFALQDHVRLHDCLCAPAARDSHIVLSYNSHPDILDLFAPDFYIVGFDRPNPMARQEDARYHELLMTNFDPGPMLNRQLSLLDNPGLVSSDRPELRILSAPTGRLPRVWDWPQD
;
A
#
# COMPACT_ATOMS: atom_id res chain seq x y z
N MET A 1 22.85 -20.04 -13.71
CA MET A 1 22.42 -18.74 -14.24
C MET A 1 21.17 -18.33 -13.44
N GLY A 2 21.33 -17.42 -12.47
CA GLY A 2 20.21 -16.97 -11.64
C GLY A 2 19.24 -16.16 -12.50
N GLU A 3 17.98 -16.57 -12.49
CA GLU A 3 16.89 -15.82 -13.10
C GLU A 3 16.86 -14.42 -12.49
N VAL A 4 17.07 -13.38 -13.29
CA VAL A 4 16.89 -12.00 -12.87
C VAL A 4 15.42 -11.85 -12.46
N ARG A 5 15.14 -11.90 -11.16
CA ARG A 5 13.78 -11.72 -10.63
C ARG A 5 13.29 -10.33 -11.02
N ARG A 6 12.42 -10.26 -12.02
CA ARG A 6 11.76 -9.01 -12.38
C ARG A 6 10.89 -8.57 -11.22
N ILE A 7 11.14 -7.37 -10.71
CA ILE A 7 10.35 -6.72 -9.65
C ILE A 7 8.88 -6.71 -10.07
N ALA A 8 8.00 -7.18 -9.19
CA ALA A 8 6.58 -7.04 -9.40
C ALA A 8 6.21 -5.56 -9.22
N LYS A 9 5.40 -5.06 -10.15
CA LYS A 9 4.88 -3.69 -10.10
C LYS A 9 3.40 -3.73 -9.70
N PRO A 10 2.86 -2.65 -9.13
CA PRO A 10 1.42 -2.51 -8.95
C PRO A 10 0.66 -2.89 -10.21
N PHE A 11 -0.43 -3.61 -10.05
CA PHE A 11 -1.23 -4.15 -11.16
C PHE A 11 -2.38 -3.22 -11.58
N PHE A 12 -2.49 -2.06 -10.92
CA PHE A 12 -3.41 -0.97 -11.25
C PHE A 12 -2.74 0.38 -11.02
N PRO A 13 -3.21 1.44 -11.69
CA PRO A 13 -2.75 2.81 -11.41
C PRO A 13 -3.27 3.26 -10.04
N TRP A 14 -2.49 4.07 -9.33
CA TRP A 14 -2.86 4.60 -8.03
C TRP A 14 -2.45 6.06 -7.90
N VAL A 15 -3.33 6.90 -7.35
CA VAL A 15 -3.02 8.30 -7.03
C VAL A 15 -1.88 8.32 -6.02
N GLY A 16 -0.87 9.15 -6.24
CA GLY A 16 0.29 9.17 -5.35
C GLY A 16 1.18 7.92 -5.40
N GLY A 17 0.97 7.02 -6.36
CA GLY A 17 1.72 5.76 -6.46
C GLY A 17 3.24 5.95 -6.47
N LYS A 18 3.96 5.18 -5.65
CA LYS A 18 5.38 5.36 -5.32
C LYS A 18 6.38 4.63 -6.23
N LEU A 19 5.95 4.22 -7.44
CA LEU A 19 6.86 3.54 -8.38
C LEU A 19 8.15 4.31 -8.66
N PHE A 20 8.05 5.63 -8.78
CA PHE A 20 9.21 6.49 -8.98
C PHE A 20 10.13 6.52 -7.76
N LEU A 21 9.57 6.43 -6.56
CA LEU A 21 10.31 6.47 -5.29
C LEU A 21 10.94 5.14 -4.88
N LEU A 22 10.51 4.03 -5.45
CA LEU A 22 10.99 2.70 -5.06
C LEU A 22 12.53 2.57 -5.04
N PRO A 23 13.29 3.10 -6.03
CA PRO A 23 14.75 3.04 -5.96
C PRO A 23 15.33 3.67 -4.71
N TYR A 24 14.77 4.81 -4.30
CA TYR A 24 15.21 5.57 -3.13
C TYR A 24 14.76 4.90 -1.83
N ILE A 25 13.51 4.44 -1.79
CA ILE A 25 12.97 3.68 -0.66
C ILE A 25 13.84 2.43 -0.44
N PHE A 26 14.12 1.65 -1.50
CA PHE A 26 14.90 0.43 -1.40
C PHE A 26 16.36 0.69 -1.02
N GLN A 27 16.92 1.85 -1.39
CA GLN A 27 18.27 2.26 -0.96
C GLN A 27 18.34 2.46 0.55
N LEU A 28 17.25 2.93 1.17
CA LEU A 28 17.13 3.15 2.61
C LEU A 28 16.77 1.89 3.40
N LEU A 29 16.43 0.78 2.72
CA LEU A 29 16.03 -0.45 3.40
C LEU A 29 17.20 -1.44 3.54
N PRO A 30 17.19 -2.29 4.59
CA PRO A 30 18.13 -3.39 4.71
C PRO A 30 17.92 -4.39 3.56
N ARG A 31 18.95 -5.19 3.26
CA ARG A 31 18.85 -6.24 2.23
C ARG A 31 17.80 -7.30 2.58
N ARG A 32 17.60 -7.56 3.86
CA ARG A 32 16.61 -8.48 4.43
C ARG A 32 16.13 -7.96 5.77
N ALA A 33 14.92 -8.33 6.14
CA ALA A 33 14.35 -8.01 7.44
C ALA A 33 13.58 -9.22 8.00
N PRO A 34 13.42 -9.35 9.32
CA PRO A 34 12.56 -10.38 9.91
C PRO A 34 11.08 -10.14 9.58
N ARG A 35 10.70 -8.87 9.38
CA ARG A 35 9.33 -8.46 9.04
C ARG A 35 9.33 -7.24 8.13
N LEU A 36 8.37 -7.19 7.22
CA LEU A 36 8.02 -6.02 6.41
C LEU A 36 6.58 -5.64 6.69
N LEU A 37 6.35 -4.40 7.09
CA LEU A 37 5.03 -3.82 7.32
C LEU A 37 4.85 -2.63 6.38
N GLU A 38 3.96 -2.72 5.40
CA GLU A 38 3.50 -1.62 4.57
C GLU A 38 2.13 -1.22 5.10
N VAL A 39 2.08 -0.16 5.93
CA VAL A 39 0.94 0.11 6.83
C VAL A 39 -0.12 1.04 6.25
N CYS A 40 0.23 1.84 5.25
CA CYS A 40 -0.68 2.60 4.40
C CYS A 40 -0.37 2.17 2.96
N GLY A 41 -0.93 1.03 2.57
CA GLY A 41 -0.42 0.25 1.45
C GLY A 41 -0.66 0.84 0.07
N GLY A 42 -1.84 1.42 -0.16
CA GLY A 42 -2.22 1.94 -1.47
C GLY A 42 -1.95 0.91 -2.58
N SER A 43 -1.12 1.26 -3.54
CA SER A 43 -0.77 0.35 -4.65
C SER A 43 0.08 -0.87 -4.26
N GLY A 44 0.52 -1.00 -3.01
CA GLY A 44 1.38 -2.07 -2.53
C GLY A 44 2.78 -2.08 -3.18
N ALA A 45 3.26 -0.91 -3.59
CA ALA A 45 4.46 -0.80 -4.41
C ALA A 45 5.71 -1.36 -3.71
N VAL A 46 5.84 -1.18 -2.40
CA VAL A 46 6.98 -1.67 -1.62
C VAL A 46 6.88 -3.19 -1.40
N THR A 47 5.72 -3.69 -0.95
CA THR A 47 5.49 -5.13 -0.76
C THR A 47 5.68 -5.93 -2.04
N LEU A 48 5.10 -5.45 -3.16
CA LEU A 48 5.24 -6.09 -4.46
C LEU A 48 6.67 -6.02 -4.98
N GLY A 49 7.31 -4.85 -4.83
CA GLY A 49 8.64 -4.60 -5.36
C GLY A 49 9.74 -5.40 -4.64
N LEU A 50 9.65 -5.55 -3.32
CA LEU A 50 10.59 -6.35 -2.53
C LEU A 50 10.39 -7.86 -2.70
N GLY A 51 9.16 -8.28 -2.97
CA GLY A 51 8.83 -9.68 -3.28
C GLY A 51 8.99 -10.67 -2.10
N ALA A 52 8.78 -11.96 -2.41
CA ALA A 52 8.66 -13.01 -1.40
C ALA A 52 9.93 -13.30 -0.58
N GLY A 53 11.11 -13.00 -1.13
CA GLY A 53 12.39 -13.33 -0.48
C GLY A 53 12.91 -12.28 0.51
N TYR A 54 12.22 -11.15 0.66
CA TYR A 54 12.71 -10.04 1.46
C TYR A 54 12.56 -10.28 2.98
N ALA A 55 11.41 -10.74 3.40
CA ALA A 55 11.12 -11.02 4.80
C ALA A 55 10.23 -12.25 4.96
N PRO A 56 10.45 -13.09 6.01
CA PRO A 56 9.59 -14.24 6.31
C PRO A 56 8.13 -13.83 6.60
N LEU A 57 7.92 -12.72 7.30
CA LEU A 57 6.61 -12.14 7.52
C LEU A 57 6.49 -10.82 6.76
N ARG A 58 5.49 -10.73 5.89
CA ARG A 58 5.15 -9.52 5.16
C ARG A 58 3.69 -9.19 5.40
N VAL A 59 3.44 -7.95 5.79
CA VAL A 59 2.10 -7.43 6.06
C VAL A 59 1.87 -6.24 5.13
N TYR A 60 0.82 -6.34 4.33
CA TYR A 60 0.25 -5.23 3.59
C TYR A 60 -1.03 -4.83 4.31
N ASN A 61 -1.23 -3.55 4.54
CA ASN A 61 -2.42 -3.03 5.17
C ASN A 61 -2.92 -1.78 4.44
N ASP A 62 -4.22 -1.69 4.32
CA ASP A 62 -4.88 -0.44 3.97
C ASP A 62 -6.20 -0.31 4.73
N ILE A 63 -6.60 0.93 5.04
CA ILE A 63 -7.87 1.21 5.70
C ILE A 63 -9.05 1.06 4.74
N ASP A 64 -8.82 1.19 3.43
CA ASP A 64 -9.82 0.98 2.40
C ASP A 64 -10.13 -0.52 2.27
N ALA A 65 -11.33 -0.90 2.67
CA ALA A 65 -11.78 -2.29 2.66
C ALA A 65 -11.85 -2.87 1.23
N ASP A 66 -12.24 -2.07 0.24
CA ASP A 66 -12.31 -2.50 -1.15
C ASP A 66 -10.91 -2.74 -1.74
N LEU A 67 -9.97 -1.90 -1.37
CA LEU A 67 -8.58 -2.09 -1.75
C LEU A 67 -7.98 -3.34 -1.09
N ALA A 68 -8.19 -3.54 0.20
CA ALA A 68 -7.76 -4.74 0.90
C ALA A 68 -8.40 -6.01 0.29
N ASN A 69 -9.69 -5.96 -0.04
CA ASN A 69 -10.39 -7.04 -0.74
C ASN A 69 -9.78 -7.31 -2.12
N LEU A 70 -9.45 -6.27 -2.90
CA LEU A 70 -8.77 -6.42 -4.19
C LEU A 70 -7.44 -7.14 -4.05
N PHE A 71 -6.62 -6.78 -3.04
CA PHE A 71 -5.34 -7.47 -2.77
C PHE A 71 -5.54 -8.93 -2.34
N ARG A 72 -6.55 -9.21 -1.51
CA ARG A 72 -6.92 -10.60 -1.13
C ARG A 72 -7.34 -11.41 -2.36
N CYS A 73 -8.17 -10.85 -3.23
CA CYS A 73 -8.57 -11.51 -4.48
C CYS A 73 -7.38 -11.74 -5.42
N ALA A 74 -6.49 -10.75 -5.56
CA ALA A 74 -5.27 -10.88 -6.37
C ALA A 74 -4.33 -11.97 -5.84
N ARG A 75 -4.24 -12.15 -4.52
CA ARG A 75 -3.44 -13.18 -3.87
C ARG A 75 -4.07 -14.58 -3.99
N ASP A 76 -5.35 -14.70 -3.62
CA ASP A 76 -5.99 -15.98 -3.34
C ASP A 76 -6.84 -16.50 -4.50
N ARG A 77 -7.39 -15.59 -5.33
CA ARG A 77 -8.35 -15.88 -6.40
C ARG A 77 -8.06 -15.15 -7.72
N PRO A 78 -6.79 -15.10 -8.19
CA PRO A 78 -6.41 -14.29 -9.35
C PRO A 78 -7.16 -14.69 -10.64
N LEU A 79 -7.42 -15.98 -10.83
CA LEU A 79 -8.15 -16.46 -12.02
C LEU A 79 -9.64 -16.09 -11.98
N ALA A 80 -10.26 -16.13 -10.79
CA ALA A 80 -11.64 -15.70 -10.63
C ALA A 80 -11.78 -14.19 -10.86
N LEU A 81 -10.84 -13.39 -10.35
CA LEU A 81 -10.79 -11.95 -10.61
C LEU A 81 -10.63 -11.64 -12.10
N LEU A 82 -9.76 -12.36 -12.81
CA LEU A 82 -9.61 -12.21 -14.26
C LEU A 82 -10.90 -12.54 -15.01
N ARG A 83 -11.56 -13.63 -14.63
CA ARG A 83 -12.82 -14.05 -15.26
C ARG A 83 -13.91 -13.01 -15.04
N GLU A 84 -14.01 -12.47 -13.83
CA GLU A 84 -15.01 -11.45 -13.52
C GLU A 84 -14.78 -10.15 -14.31
N LEU A 85 -13.53 -9.74 -14.45
CA LEU A 85 -13.16 -8.56 -15.26
C LEU A 85 -13.51 -8.71 -16.74
N ASP A 86 -13.49 -9.92 -17.31
CA ASP A 86 -13.86 -10.19 -18.69
C ASP A 86 -15.37 -10.07 -18.92
N PHE A 87 -16.17 -10.25 -17.87
CA PHE A 87 -17.63 -10.09 -17.91
C PHE A 87 -18.13 -8.67 -17.64
N LEU A 88 -17.25 -7.76 -17.23
CA LEU A 88 -17.58 -6.37 -16.92
C LEU A 88 -16.84 -5.39 -17.86
N PRO A 89 -17.06 -5.46 -19.19
CA PRO A 89 -16.45 -4.50 -20.09
C PRO A 89 -17.04 -3.10 -19.83
N LEU A 90 -16.20 -2.12 -19.52
CA LEU A 90 -16.59 -0.73 -19.38
C LEU A 90 -16.22 0.01 -20.67
N HIS A 91 -17.20 0.27 -21.52
CA HIS A 91 -17.00 1.03 -22.75
C HIS A 91 -17.70 2.37 -22.78
N ALA A 92 -18.56 2.64 -21.80
CA ALA A 92 -19.33 3.87 -21.71
C ALA A 92 -19.34 4.47 -20.29
N ARG A 93 -19.62 5.77 -20.23
CA ARG A 93 -19.83 6.46 -18.96
C ARG A 93 -20.98 5.84 -18.14
N ALA A 94 -22.05 5.42 -18.81
CA ALA A 94 -23.19 4.79 -18.16
C ALA A 94 -22.81 3.50 -17.42
N ASP A 95 -21.94 2.67 -18.03
CA ASP A 95 -21.43 1.45 -17.39
C ASP A 95 -20.58 1.77 -16.15
N PHE A 96 -19.75 2.82 -16.24
CA PHE A 96 -18.97 3.30 -15.11
C PHE A 96 -19.84 3.79 -13.95
N GLU A 97 -20.92 4.50 -14.24
CA GLU A 97 -21.89 4.95 -13.23
C GLU A 97 -22.62 3.78 -12.55
N VAL A 98 -22.86 2.68 -13.27
CA VAL A 98 -23.41 1.44 -12.68
C VAL A 98 -22.42 0.86 -11.69
N VAL A 99 -21.13 0.77 -12.07
CA VAL A 99 -20.08 0.26 -11.17
C VAL A 99 -19.94 1.12 -9.91
N LEU A 100 -19.96 2.45 -10.05
CA LEU A 100 -19.91 3.34 -8.88
C LEU A 100 -21.13 3.19 -7.97
N ARG A 101 -22.32 3.02 -8.53
CA ARG A 101 -23.54 2.76 -7.74
C ARG A 101 -23.43 1.45 -6.98
N PHE A 102 -22.92 0.40 -7.62
CA PHE A 102 -22.68 -0.88 -6.97
C PHE A 102 -21.70 -0.76 -5.79
N LEU A 103 -20.61 -0.01 -5.94
CA LEU A 103 -19.62 0.19 -4.87
C LEU A 103 -20.17 1.03 -3.71
N ASN A 104 -20.97 2.07 -4.01
CA ASN A 104 -21.44 3.04 -3.01
C ASN A 104 -22.72 2.63 -2.29
N HIS A 105 -23.60 1.86 -2.96
CA HIS A 105 -24.94 1.53 -2.45
C HIS A 105 -25.27 0.04 -2.60
N GLY A 106 -24.28 -0.73 -3.00
CA GLY A 106 -24.55 -1.93 -3.63
C GLY A 106 -24.65 -3.15 -2.77
N TYR A 107 -24.73 -4.26 -3.45
CA TYR A 107 -24.76 -5.59 -2.90
C TYR A 107 -23.50 -5.82 -2.06
N ASP A 108 -23.64 -5.74 -0.75
CA ASP A 108 -22.71 -6.34 0.19
C ASP A 108 -23.08 -7.82 0.31
N PRO A 109 -22.19 -8.75 -0.03
CA PRO A 109 -22.48 -10.18 0.17
C PRO A 109 -22.78 -10.53 1.62
N ASN A 110 -22.53 -9.60 2.53
CA ASN A 110 -22.82 -9.72 3.94
C ASN A 110 -24.12 -9.02 4.38
N ASP A 111 -24.81 -8.28 3.47
CA ASP A 111 -26.06 -7.56 3.79
C ASP A 111 -27.14 -8.46 4.40
N PHE A 112 -27.15 -9.73 4.02
CA PHE A 112 -28.11 -10.70 4.52
C PHE A 112 -27.58 -11.57 5.67
N LEU A 113 -26.36 -11.35 6.16
CA LEU A 113 -25.76 -12.17 7.19
C LEU A 113 -26.59 -12.18 8.49
N GLU A 114 -27.08 -11.02 8.91
CA GLU A 114 -27.91 -10.90 10.11
C GLU A 114 -29.22 -11.66 9.96
N GLU A 115 -29.88 -11.55 8.78
CA GLU A 115 -31.10 -12.29 8.45
C GLU A 115 -30.83 -13.78 8.36
N GLU A 116 -29.73 -14.20 7.72
CA GLU A 116 -29.31 -15.61 7.66
C GLU A 116 -29.02 -16.18 9.05
N LEU A 117 -28.37 -15.40 9.94
CA LEU A 117 -28.13 -15.79 11.33
C LEU A 117 -29.46 -15.94 12.12
N GLN A 118 -30.42 -15.03 11.91
CA GLN A 118 -31.73 -15.09 12.52
C GLN A 118 -32.51 -16.31 12.04
N ILE A 119 -32.51 -16.57 10.73
CA ILE A 119 -33.12 -17.77 10.13
C ILE A 119 -32.48 -19.04 10.70
N ALA A 120 -31.14 -19.05 10.85
CA ALA A 120 -30.43 -20.18 11.44
C ALA A 120 -30.85 -20.44 12.90
N GLU A 121 -31.17 -19.38 13.66
CA GLU A 121 -31.68 -19.52 15.03
C GLU A 121 -33.09 -20.10 15.06
N GLU A 122 -33.92 -19.76 14.08
CA GLU A 122 -35.31 -20.20 14.02
C GLU A 122 -35.46 -21.65 13.53
N TYR A 123 -34.71 -22.03 12.49
CA TYR A 123 -34.92 -23.29 11.77
C TYR A 123 -33.98 -24.42 12.15
N PHE A 124 -32.82 -24.14 12.77
CA PHE A 124 -31.87 -25.19 13.14
C PHE A 124 -31.95 -25.60 14.61
N PRO A 125 -31.78 -26.89 14.93
CA PRO A 125 -31.70 -27.36 16.31
C PRO A 125 -30.53 -26.68 17.06
N PRO A 126 -30.62 -26.48 18.39
CA PRO A 126 -29.58 -25.80 19.16
C PRO A 126 -28.18 -26.39 19.00
N MET A 127 -28.04 -27.67 18.74
CA MET A 127 -26.76 -28.36 18.54
C MET A 127 -26.05 -27.93 17.23
N ASP A 128 -26.83 -27.64 16.19
CA ASP A 128 -26.30 -27.33 14.86
C ASP A 128 -26.13 -25.82 14.65
N ARG A 129 -26.81 -24.98 15.42
CA ARG A 129 -26.82 -23.52 15.29
C ARG A 129 -25.43 -22.90 15.36
N GLN A 130 -24.59 -23.39 16.27
CA GLN A 130 -23.24 -22.85 16.41
C GLN A 130 -22.36 -23.15 15.19
N GLU A 131 -22.53 -24.30 14.60
CA GLU A 131 -21.78 -24.72 13.42
C GLU A 131 -22.25 -23.98 12.18
N VAL A 132 -23.58 -23.85 12.01
CA VAL A 132 -24.16 -23.01 10.94
C VAL A 132 -23.74 -21.56 11.06
N LYS A 133 -23.77 -20.95 12.25
CA LYS A 133 -23.30 -19.60 12.48
C LYS A 133 -21.81 -19.44 12.09
N LYS A 134 -20.95 -20.40 12.45
CA LYS A 134 -19.54 -20.38 12.06
C LYS A 134 -19.37 -20.44 10.53
N LEU A 135 -20.17 -21.25 9.85
CA LEU A 135 -20.14 -21.36 8.39
C LEU A 135 -20.62 -20.07 7.72
N LEU A 136 -21.70 -19.46 8.20
CA LEU A 136 -22.23 -18.19 7.66
C LEU A 136 -21.23 -17.04 7.86
N VAL A 137 -20.69 -16.88 9.06
CA VAL A 137 -19.67 -15.86 9.36
C VAL A 137 -18.38 -16.13 8.55
N GLY A 138 -17.99 -17.39 8.41
CA GLY A 138 -16.84 -17.76 7.58
C GLY A 138 -17.05 -17.40 6.11
N ARG A 139 -18.27 -17.60 5.58
CA ARG A 139 -18.63 -17.21 4.22
C ARG A 139 -18.62 -15.70 4.02
N ALA A 140 -19.15 -14.94 4.98
CA ALA A 140 -19.17 -13.49 4.95
C ALA A 140 -17.76 -12.86 4.92
N ASN A 141 -16.73 -13.55 5.46
CA ASN A 141 -15.36 -13.12 5.47
C ASN A 141 -14.53 -13.57 4.25
N LEU A 142 -15.13 -14.25 3.27
CA LEU A 142 -14.43 -14.64 2.04
C LEU A 142 -14.16 -13.42 1.14
N PRO A 143 -13.06 -13.43 0.36
CA PRO A 143 -12.81 -12.38 -0.62
C PRO A 143 -13.94 -12.30 -1.65
N ASP A 144 -14.48 -11.10 -1.83
CA ASP A 144 -15.53 -10.81 -2.81
C ASP A 144 -14.92 -10.44 -4.16
N VAL A 145 -14.98 -11.35 -5.11
CA VAL A 145 -14.37 -11.19 -6.44
C VAL A 145 -15.13 -10.17 -7.28
N GLN A 146 -16.46 -10.10 -7.19
CA GLN A 146 -17.26 -9.15 -7.97
C GLN A 146 -16.99 -7.71 -7.51
N ARG A 147 -16.96 -7.50 -6.19
CA ARG A 147 -16.63 -6.21 -5.61
C ARG A 147 -15.17 -5.81 -5.94
N ALA A 148 -14.23 -6.73 -5.89
CA ALA A 148 -12.84 -6.49 -6.27
C ALA A 148 -12.70 -6.11 -7.76
N ALA A 149 -13.45 -6.76 -8.65
CA ALA A 149 -13.47 -6.42 -10.07
C ALA A 149 -14.08 -5.03 -10.30
N ALA A 150 -15.20 -4.72 -9.67
CA ALA A 150 -15.85 -3.42 -9.73
C ALA A 150 -14.90 -2.31 -9.22
N TYR A 151 -14.25 -2.52 -8.08
CA TYR A 151 -13.28 -1.57 -7.52
C TYR A 151 -12.07 -1.35 -8.45
N TYR A 152 -11.50 -2.42 -8.99
CA TYR A 152 -10.42 -2.32 -9.98
C TYR A 152 -10.86 -1.48 -11.19
N LEU A 153 -12.05 -1.72 -11.72
CA LEU A 153 -12.59 -1.01 -12.88
C LEU A 153 -12.85 0.47 -12.56
N SER A 154 -13.38 0.78 -11.36
CA SER A 154 -13.60 2.16 -10.93
C SER A 154 -12.30 2.98 -10.93
N ILE A 155 -11.22 2.43 -10.38
CA ILE A 155 -9.90 3.07 -10.40
C ILE A 155 -9.36 3.18 -11.83
N ARG A 156 -9.43 2.09 -12.58
CA ARG A 156 -8.79 1.98 -13.89
C ARG A 156 -9.40 2.88 -14.95
N TYR A 157 -10.71 3.06 -14.92
CA TYR A 157 -11.44 3.89 -15.87
C TYR A 157 -11.69 5.33 -15.39
N SER A 158 -11.33 5.64 -14.14
CA SER A 158 -11.47 6.98 -13.62
C SER A 158 -10.40 7.94 -14.14
N TYR A 159 -10.71 9.22 -14.12
CA TYR A 159 -9.73 10.27 -14.34
C TYR A 159 -8.69 10.25 -13.22
N SER A 160 -7.41 10.24 -13.58
CA SER A 160 -6.27 10.22 -12.64
C SER A 160 -6.31 9.09 -11.60
N ALA A 161 -7.03 7.99 -11.85
CA ALA A 161 -7.16 6.85 -10.96
C ALA A 161 -7.78 7.19 -9.58
N THR A 162 -8.65 8.19 -9.53
CA THR A 162 -9.32 8.63 -8.28
C THR A 162 -10.54 7.79 -7.91
N GLY A 163 -11.04 6.95 -8.82
CA GLY A 163 -12.25 6.16 -8.62
C GLY A 163 -13.57 6.94 -8.79
N ASN A 164 -13.55 8.26 -8.95
CA ASN A 164 -14.74 9.11 -8.80
C ASN A 164 -15.34 9.64 -10.10
N SER A 165 -14.58 9.68 -11.18
CA SER A 165 -15.04 10.28 -12.45
C SER A 165 -14.50 9.53 -13.66
N PHE A 166 -15.35 9.32 -14.67
CA PHE A 166 -14.98 8.59 -15.88
C PHE A 166 -13.88 9.27 -16.70
N GLY A 167 -12.77 8.58 -16.93
CA GLY A 167 -11.60 9.08 -17.64
C GLY A 167 -11.49 8.67 -19.11
N GLY A 168 -12.38 7.81 -19.61
CA GLY A 168 -12.48 7.43 -21.04
C GLY A 168 -11.28 6.68 -21.62
N ARG A 169 -10.40 6.09 -20.82
CA ARG A 169 -9.23 5.35 -21.32
C ARG A 169 -9.56 3.88 -21.58
N SER A 170 -9.14 3.36 -22.75
CA SER A 170 -9.23 1.94 -23.02
C SER A 170 -8.23 1.13 -22.19
N VAL A 171 -8.62 -0.06 -21.77
CA VAL A 171 -7.78 -0.98 -21.00
C VAL A 171 -7.43 -2.18 -21.85
N GLU A 172 -6.14 -2.49 -21.94
CA GLU A 172 -5.66 -3.69 -22.56
C GLU A 172 -5.57 -4.83 -21.52
N LEU A 173 -6.58 -5.70 -21.47
CA LEU A 173 -6.67 -6.84 -20.54
C LEU A 173 -5.45 -7.78 -20.60
N ARG A 174 -4.82 -7.92 -21.79
CA ARG A 174 -3.61 -8.75 -21.93
C ARG A 174 -2.45 -8.26 -21.08
N ARG A 175 -2.27 -6.94 -20.97
CA ARG A 175 -1.24 -6.35 -20.07
C ARG A 175 -1.58 -6.58 -18.62
N PHE A 176 -2.85 -6.47 -18.27
CA PHE A 176 -3.32 -6.70 -16.92
C PHE A 176 -3.04 -8.14 -16.45
N LEU A 177 -3.30 -9.14 -17.29
CA LEU A 177 -3.02 -10.55 -16.99
C LEU A 177 -1.58 -10.76 -16.51
N GLY A 178 -0.61 -10.19 -17.22
CA GLY A 178 0.81 -10.31 -16.85
C GLY A 178 1.17 -9.57 -15.57
N LEU A 179 0.51 -8.44 -15.28
CA LEU A 179 0.71 -7.69 -14.04
C LEU A 179 0.09 -8.42 -12.86
N LEU A 180 -1.16 -8.88 -12.98
CA LEU A 180 -1.86 -9.60 -11.93
C LEU A 180 -1.15 -10.90 -11.55
N ARG A 181 -0.66 -11.66 -12.53
CA ARG A 181 0.11 -12.89 -12.26
C ARG A 181 1.34 -12.59 -11.40
N ARG A 182 2.16 -11.60 -11.80
CA ARG A 182 3.35 -11.22 -11.02
C ARG A 182 2.99 -10.70 -9.63
N ALA A 183 1.91 -9.92 -9.51
CA ALA A 183 1.42 -9.46 -8.22
C ALA A 183 0.95 -10.62 -7.35
N SER A 184 0.19 -11.56 -7.91
CA SER A 184 -0.25 -12.78 -7.21
C SER A 184 0.95 -13.57 -6.68
N ASP A 185 1.98 -13.80 -7.52
CA ASP A 185 3.22 -14.49 -7.11
C ASP A 185 3.94 -13.74 -5.97
N ALA A 186 4.01 -12.40 -6.05
CA ALA A 186 4.65 -11.58 -5.03
C ALA A 186 3.84 -11.51 -3.71
N LEU A 187 2.52 -11.63 -3.80
CA LEU A 187 1.62 -11.59 -2.64
C LEU A 187 1.52 -12.94 -1.90
N GLN A 188 2.07 -14.03 -2.45
CA GLN A 188 2.05 -15.32 -1.76
C GLN A 188 2.72 -15.20 -0.38
N GLY A 189 1.99 -15.61 0.67
CA GLY A 189 2.44 -15.51 2.06
C GLY A 189 2.41 -14.09 2.67
N VAL A 190 1.88 -13.08 1.95
CA VAL A 190 1.61 -11.76 2.51
C VAL A 190 0.33 -11.79 3.34
N VAL A 191 0.40 -11.31 4.57
CA VAL A 191 -0.81 -11.02 5.37
C VAL A 191 -1.41 -9.74 4.83
N VAL A 192 -2.67 -9.80 4.39
CA VAL A 192 -3.43 -8.61 3.95
C VAL A 192 -4.37 -8.24 5.08
N GLU A 193 -4.15 -7.08 5.67
CA GLU A 193 -4.97 -6.51 6.74
C GLU A 193 -5.83 -5.36 6.20
N ASN A 194 -6.94 -5.11 6.89
CA ASN A 194 -7.78 -3.95 6.68
C ASN A 194 -8.04 -3.32 8.06
N LYS A 195 -7.07 -2.55 8.52
CA LYS A 195 -7.05 -1.98 9.87
C LYS A 195 -6.50 -0.56 9.85
N ASP A 196 -6.69 0.15 10.96
CA ASP A 196 -5.93 1.35 11.24
C ASP A 196 -4.42 1.06 11.21
N CYS A 197 -3.64 1.97 10.62
CA CYS A 197 -2.19 1.79 10.46
C CYS A 197 -1.46 1.62 11.79
N CYS A 198 -1.88 2.35 12.85
CA CYS A 198 -1.30 2.24 14.17
C CYS A 198 -1.61 0.89 14.84
N ASP A 199 -2.77 0.31 14.58
CA ASP A 199 -3.10 -1.03 15.09
C ASP A 199 -2.22 -2.10 14.46
N VAL A 200 -1.94 -1.98 13.17
CA VAL A 200 -1.00 -2.87 12.48
C VAL A 200 0.41 -2.72 13.05
N VAL A 201 0.88 -1.49 13.26
CA VAL A 201 2.17 -1.24 13.90
C VAL A 201 2.23 -1.90 15.29
N ARG A 202 1.23 -1.67 16.16
CA ARG A 202 1.17 -2.27 17.50
C ARG A 202 1.16 -3.80 17.45
N GLN A 203 0.44 -4.37 16.51
CA GLN A 203 0.28 -5.82 16.38
C GLN A 203 1.54 -6.51 15.86
N TYR A 204 2.21 -5.93 14.86
CA TYR A 204 3.24 -6.61 14.08
C TYR A 204 4.66 -6.08 14.25
N ALA A 205 4.86 -4.83 14.71
CA ALA A 205 6.19 -4.27 14.90
C ALA A 205 6.99 -5.04 15.96
N ARG A 206 8.24 -5.34 15.65
CA ARG A 206 9.21 -5.99 16.53
C ARG A 206 10.61 -5.49 16.16
N THR A 207 11.56 -5.67 17.05
CA THR A 207 12.98 -5.31 16.80
C THR A 207 13.44 -5.79 15.43
N GLY A 208 14.02 -4.88 14.65
CA GLY A 208 14.54 -5.15 13.31
C GLY A 208 13.48 -5.26 12.20
N ALA A 209 12.18 -5.11 12.51
CA ALA A 209 11.16 -5.02 11.48
C ALA A 209 11.40 -3.79 10.58
N VAL A 210 11.00 -3.87 9.32
CA VAL A 210 10.88 -2.69 8.44
C VAL A 210 9.43 -2.24 8.47
N ILE A 211 9.22 -0.96 8.73
CA ILE A 211 7.92 -0.29 8.65
C ILE A 211 8.01 0.76 7.55
N TYR A 212 7.20 0.61 6.52
CA TYR A 212 7.00 1.61 5.49
C TYR A 212 5.61 2.22 5.62
N ALA A 213 5.54 3.54 5.69
CA ALA A 213 4.28 4.28 5.74
C ALA A 213 4.24 5.38 4.67
N ASP A 214 3.16 5.41 3.92
CA ASP A 214 2.85 6.41 2.90
C ASP A 214 1.41 6.90 3.13
N PRO A 215 1.18 7.63 4.23
CA PRO A 215 -0.16 8.09 4.57
C PRO A 215 -0.65 9.14 3.56
N PRO A 216 -1.98 9.38 3.46
CA PRO A 216 -2.51 10.49 2.68
C PRO A 216 -1.83 11.80 3.09
N TYR A 217 -1.44 12.63 2.11
CA TYR A 217 -0.77 13.90 2.40
C TYR A 217 -1.76 14.95 2.87
N LEU A 218 -1.35 15.84 3.75
CA LEU A 218 -2.20 16.83 4.40
C LEU A 218 -2.99 17.71 3.41
N GLU A 219 -2.42 18.03 2.25
CA GLU A 219 -3.11 18.79 1.19
C GLU A 219 -4.03 17.93 0.31
N ALA A 220 -3.90 16.62 0.39
CA ALA A 220 -4.62 15.66 -0.44
C ALA A 220 -5.84 15.03 0.27
N GLU A 221 -6.21 15.51 1.44
CA GLU A 221 -7.30 14.97 2.29
C GLU A 221 -8.62 14.75 1.52
N ARG A 222 -8.92 15.64 0.55
CA ARG A 222 -10.15 15.57 -0.25
C ARG A 222 -10.15 14.45 -1.31
N MET A 223 -8.99 13.84 -1.56
CA MET A 223 -8.84 12.81 -2.59
C MET A 223 -8.94 11.39 -2.04
N TYR A 224 -8.90 11.23 -0.72
CA TYR A 224 -8.94 9.94 -0.05
C TYR A 224 -10.14 9.86 0.90
N ALA A 225 -10.77 8.70 0.94
CA ALA A 225 -11.78 8.36 1.92
C ALA A 225 -11.31 7.09 2.67
N PRO A 226 -11.29 7.09 4.01
CA PRO A 226 -11.54 8.21 4.93
C PRO A 226 -10.46 9.30 4.89
N SER A 227 -10.81 10.53 5.29
CA SER A 227 -9.86 11.64 5.41
C SER A 227 -8.79 11.34 6.47
N PHE A 228 -7.56 11.83 6.23
CA PHE A 228 -6.44 11.66 7.16
C PHE A 228 -6.00 13.06 7.62
N ALA A 229 -6.58 13.52 8.72
CA ALA A 229 -6.38 14.88 9.23
C ALA A 229 -5.06 15.03 10.00
N LEU A 230 -4.66 16.27 10.32
CA LEU A 230 -3.43 16.54 11.07
C LEU A 230 -3.33 15.73 12.38
N GLN A 231 -4.44 15.51 13.07
CA GLN A 231 -4.47 14.67 14.28
C GLN A 231 -4.10 13.19 14.01
N ASP A 232 -4.42 12.69 12.81
CA ASP A 232 -4.04 11.33 12.40
C ASP A 232 -2.54 11.24 12.12
N HIS A 233 -1.93 12.30 11.58
CA HIS A 233 -0.49 12.41 11.42
C HIS A 233 0.23 12.43 12.77
N VAL A 234 -0.30 13.19 13.76
CA VAL A 234 0.22 13.20 15.15
C VAL A 234 0.10 11.80 15.76
N ARG A 235 -1.05 11.15 15.62
CA ARG A 235 -1.28 9.80 16.13
C ARG A 235 -0.33 8.77 15.49
N LEU A 236 -0.09 8.89 14.18
CA LEU A 236 0.87 8.03 13.47
C LEU A 236 2.30 8.28 13.97
N HIS A 237 2.73 9.53 14.09
CA HIS A 237 4.02 9.91 14.65
C HIS A 237 4.23 9.29 16.04
N ASP A 238 3.29 9.48 16.97
CA ASP A 238 3.38 8.95 18.33
C ASP A 238 3.44 7.41 18.34
N CYS A 239 2.68 6.77 17.45
CA CYS A 239 2.71 5.32 17.29
C CYS A 239 4.08 4.81 16.82
N LEU A 240 4.72 5.52 15.88
CA LEU A 240 6.02 5.15 15.33
C LEU A 240 7.16 5.44 16.33
N CYS A 241 7.02 6.45 17.19
CA CYS A 241 7.97 6.76 18.26
C CYS A 241 7.80 5.85 19.50
N ALA A 242 6.68 5.11 19.59
CA ALA A 242 6.41 4.22 20.72
C ALA A 242 7.43 3.05 20.82
N PRO A 243 7.67 2.51 22.03
CA PRO A 243 8.66 1.43 22.24
C PRO A 243 8.49 0.23 21.33
N ALA A 244 7.25 -0.12 20.97
CA ALA A 244 6.95 -1.26 20.09
C ALA A 244 7.50 -1.09 18.67
N ALA A 245 7.52 0.14 18.15
CA ALA A 245 7.97 0.45 16.79
C ALA A 245 9.40 1.02 16.75
N ARG A 246 9.85 1.66 17.82
CA ARG A 246 11.12 2.40 17.89
C ARG A 246 12.35 1.57 17.48
N ASP A 247 12.33 0.28 17.75
CA ASP A 247 13.42 -0.63 17.41
C ASP A 247 13.27 -1.28 16.02
N SER A 248 12.35 -0.75 15.21
CA SER A 248 12.16 -1.10 13.80
C SER A 248 12.89 -0.09 12.89
N HIS A 249 13.13 -0.48 11.63
CA HIS A 249 13.56 0.45 10.59
C HIS A 249 12.33 1.12 9.99
N ILE A 250 12.17 2.40 10.23
CA ILE A 250 11.01 3.16 9.79
C ILE A 250 11.41 4.02 8.61
N VAL A 251 10.66 3.92 7.52
CA VAL A 251 10.73 4.81 6.36
C VAL A 251 9.34 5.33 6.05
N LEU A 252 9.19 6.66 6.04
CA LEU A 252 7.95 7.32 5.61
C LEU A 252 8.19 8.10 4.33
N SER A 253 7.15 8.26 3.54
CA SER A 253 7.10 9.19 2.41
C SER A 253 6.05 10.24 2.63
N TYR A 254 6.40 11.50 2.33
CA TYR A 254 5.53 12.68 2.42
C TYR A 254 5.85 13.70 1.32
N ASN A 255 4.92 14.61 1.04
CA ASN A 255 5.24 15.88 0.42
C ASN A 255 5.80 16.86 1.48
N SER A 256 6.51 17.89 1.02
CA SER A 256 6.97 18.95 1.90
C SER A 256 5.79 19.82 2.36
N HIS A 257 5.50 19.77 3.66
CA HIS A 257 4.51 20.61 4.33
C HIS A 257 5.06 21.07 5.67
N PRO A 258 4.92 22.36 6.06
CA PRO A 258 5.50 22.89 7.31
C PRO A 258 5.07 22.09 8.54
N ASP A 259 3.78 21.85 8.73
CA ASP A 259 3.27 21.13 9.91
C ASP A 259 3.80 19.69 10.00
N ILE A 260 4.04 19.04 8.85
CA ILE A 260 4.63 17.69 8.80
C ILE A 260 6.11 17.74 9.16
N LEU A 261 6.83 18.74 8.66
CA LEU A 261 8.24 18.95 9.02
C LEU A 261 8.39 19.23 10.51
N ASP A 262 7.58 20.14 11.07
CA ASP A 262 7.60 20.48 12.50
C ASP A 262 7.27 19.26 13.39
N LEU A 263 6.35 18.40 12.92
CA LEU A 263 5.95 17.19 13.65
C LEU A 263 7.06 16.13 13.67
N PHE A 264 7.71 15.86 12.51
CA PHE A 264 8.60 14.70 12.38
C PHE A 264 10.09 15.04 12.58
N ALA A 265 10.55 16.28 12.30
CA ALA A 265 11.96 16.64 12.37
C ALA A 265 12.61 16.45 13.76
N PRO A 266 11.90 16.56 14.90
CA PRO A 266 12.49 16.29 16.21
C PRO A 266 12.99 14.86 16.40
N ASP A 267 12.34 13.86 15.77
CA ASP A 267 12.55 12.44 16.01
C ASP A 267 13.06 11.66 14.77
N PHE A 268 12.96 12.27 13.57
CA PHE A 268 13.29 11.62 12.31
C PHE A 268 14.32 12.43 11.51
N TYR A 269 15.18 11.72 10.78
CA TYR A 269 15.94 12.33 9.69
C TYR A 269 15.01 12.67 8.54
N ILE A 270 15.16 13.85 7.98
CA ILE A 270 14.41 14.30 6.80
C ILE A 270 15.33 14.29 5.60
N VAL A 271 15.00 13.49 4.61
CA VAL A 271 15.69 13.41 3.33
C VAL A 271 14.78 13.99 2.26
N GLY A 272 15.23 15.02 1.58
CA GLY A 272 14.46 15.69 0.54
C GLY A 272 15.05 15.44 -0.85
N PHE A 273 14.19 15.52 -1.85
CA PHE A 273 14.58 15.58 -3.25
C PHE A 273 13.46 16.22 -4.09
N ASP A 274 13.87 16.77 -5.23
CA ASP A 274 12.98 17.47 -6.14
C ASP A 274 12.71 16.59 -7.36
N ARG A 275 11.45 16.47 -7.75
CA ARG A 275 11.09 15.85 -9.01
C ARG A 275 10.27 16.80 -9.89
N PRO A 276 10.36 16.69 -11.22
CA PRO A 276 9.51 17.45 -12.12
C PRO A 276 8.03 17.16 -11.81
N ASN A 277 7.20 18.21 -11.86
CA ASN A 277 5.75 18.07 -11.74
C ASN A 277 5.10 17.93 -13.13
N PRO A 278 4.78 16.70 -13.61
CA PRO A 278 4.25 16.51 -14.95
C PRO A 278 2.82 17.04 -15.12
N MET A 279 2.16 17.44 -14.03
CA MET A 279 0.78 17.96 -14.04
C MET A 279 0.72 19.48 -13.89
N ALA A 280 1.86 20.15 -13.66
CA ALA A 280 1.89 21.60 -13.55
C ALA A 280 1.85 22.25 -14.91
N ARG A 281 1.18 23.41 -14.98
CA ARG A 281 1.15 24.26 -16.20
C ARG A 281 2.45 25.01 -16.45
N GLN A 282 3.31 25.11 -15.44
CA GLN A 282 4.63 25.74 -15.52
C GLN A 282 5.69 24.66 -15.75
N GLU A 283 6.57 24.86 -16.74
CA GLU A 283 7.60 23.89 -17.14
C GLU A 283 8.64 23.57 -16.04
N ASP A 284 8.84 24.47 -15.08
CA ASP A 284 9.83 24.32 -13.99
C ASP A 284 9.23 23.94 -12.64
N ALA A 285 7.91 23.65 -12.56
CA ALA A 285 7.28 23.28 -11.31
C ALA A 285 7.83 21.93 -10.82
N ARG A 286 8.30 21.89 -9.56
CA ARG A 286 8.83 20.70 -8.93
C ARG A 286 7.97 20.27 -7.75
N TYR A 287 7.85 18.98 -7.57
CA TYR A 287 7.37 18.41 -6.32
C TYR A 287 8.54 18.22 -5.37
N HIS A 288 8.40 18.73 -4.15
CA HIS A 288 9.32 18.47 -3.05
C HIS A 288 8.83 17.24 -2.29
N GLU A 289 9.48 16.12 -2.55
CA GLU A 289 9.17 14.86 -1.87
C GLU A 289 10.12 14.65 -0.70
N LEU A 290 9.61 14.08 0.38
CA LEU A 290 10.37 13.78 1.58
C LEU A 290 10.36 12.28 1.84
N LEU A 291 11.53 11.77 2.26
CA LEU A 291 11.64 10.48 2.93
C LEU A 291 12.14 10.72 4.35
N MET A 292 11.47 10.14 5.32
CA MET A 292 11.80 10.31 6.73
C MET A 292 12.21 8.98 7.33
N THR A 293 13.27 8.96 8.13
CA THR A 293 13.81 7.74 8.73
C THR A 293 14.13 7.94 10.21
N ASN A 294 13.92 6.92 11.04
CA ASN A 294 14.32 6.93 12.44
C ASN A 294 15.78 6.51 12.67
N PHE A 295 16.55 6.41 11.61
CA PHE A 295 17.98 6.05 11.60
C PHE A 295 18.73 6.99 10.65
N ASP A 296 20.06 7.11 10.83
CA ASP A 296 20.92 7.91 9.94
C ASP A 296 20.94 7.29 8.53
N PRO A 297 20.40 7.99 7.51
CA PRO A 297 20.40 7.51 6.13
C PRO A 297 21.74 7.70 5.42
N GLY A 298 22.67 8.50 5.96
CA GLY A 298 23.95 8.88 5.32
C GLY A 298 24.77 7.69 4.81
N PRO A 299 25.01 6.64 5.61
CA PRO A 299 25.73 5.44 5.16
C PRO A 299 25.07 4.75 3.97
N MET A 300 23.74 4.80 3.88
CA MET A 300 22.97 4.16 2.81
C MET A 300 22.90 5.02 1.55
N LEU A 301 22.81 6.34 1.69
CA LEU A 301 22.80 7.29 0.56
C LEU A 301 24.13 7.28 -0.18
N ASN A 302 25.24 7.08 0.52
CA ASN A 302 26.58 6.98 -0.05
C ASN A 302 26.87 5.62 -0.70
N ARG A 303 25.97 4.65 -0.54
CA ARG A 303 26.12 3.31 -1.13
C ARG A 303 25.78 3.35 -2.61
N GLN A 304 26.76 3.05 -3.45
CA GLN A 304 26.54 2.90 -4.88
C GLN A 304 25.60 1.70 -5.13
N LEU A 305 24.40 1.96 -5.65
CA LEU A 305 23.49 0.89 -6.07
C LEU A 305 24.14 0.11 -7.20
N SER A 306 24.44 -1.15 -6.95
CA SER A 306 24.95 -2.05 -7.98
C SER A 306 23.80 -2.39 -8.94
N LEU A 307 24.10 -2.50 -10.23
CA LEU A 307 23.19 -3.02 -11.26
C LEU A 307 22.63 -4.43 -10.91
N LEU A 308 23.36 -5.16 -10.05
CA LEU A 308 22.97 -6.49 -9.56
C LEU A 308 21.91 -6.42 -8.46
N ASP A 309 21.83 -5.31 -7.72
CA ASP A 309 20.86 -5.14 -6.64
C ASP A 309 19.46 -4.83 -7.20
N ASN A 310 19.35 -4.12 -8.35
CA ASN A 310 18.06 -3.79 -8.96
C ASN A 310 18.18 -3.36 -10.46
N PRO A 311 18.34 -4.28 -11.40
CA PRO A 311 18.63 -3.96 -12.82
C PRO A 311 17.52 -3.19 -13.54
N GLY A 312 16.30 -3.14 -13.00
CA GLY A 312 15.16 -2.42 -13.59
C GLY A 312 14.94 -1.00 -13.07
N LEU A 313 15.76 -0.53 -12.11
CA LEU A 313 15.56 0.75 -11.43
C LEU A 313 16.71 1.76 -11.66
N VAL A 314 17.70 1.43 -12.48
CA VAL A 314 18.83 2.30 -12.75
C VAL A 314 18.49 3.24 -13.91
N SER A 315 18.27 4.52 -13.62
CA SER A 315 18.17 5.62 -14.58
C SER A 315 19.32 6.59 -14.36
N SER A 316 19.88 7.16 -15.44
CA SER A 316 20.94 8.17 -15.39
C SER A 316 20.49 9.52 -14.83
N ASP A 317 19.17 9.80 -14.83
CA ASP A 317 18.59 11.10 -14.46
C ASP A 317 17.92 11.05 -13.08
N ARG A 318 18.62 10.52 -12.07
CA ARG A 318 18.06 10.45 -10.71
C ARG A 318 18.28 11.78 -9.98
N PRO A 319 17.22 12.34 -9.35
CA PRO A 319 17.43 13.44 -8.42
C PRO A 319 18.31 12.98 -7.26
N GLU A 320 19.18 13.87 -6.83
CA GLU A 320 20.07 13.64 -5.70
C GLU A 320 19.27 13.74 -4.40
N LEU A 321 19.40 12.72 -3.54
CA LEU A 321 18.84 12.75 -2.19
C LEU A 321 19.74 13.60 -1.27
N ARG A 322 19.11 14.50 -0.51
CA ARG A 322 19.83 15.37 0.44
C ARG A 322 19.23 15.26 1.83
N ILE A 323 20.07 15.07 2.85
CA ILE A 323 19.64 15.16 4.23
C ILE A 323 19.37 16.64 4.55
N LEU A 324 18.11 16.97 4.80
CA LEU A 324 17.66 18.33 5.11
C LEU A 324 17.71 18.61 6.60
N SER A 325 17.43 17.60 7.44
CA SER A 325 17.41 17.69 8.89
C SER A 325 17.81 16.36 9.52
N ALA A 326 18.47 16.46 10.67
CA ALA A 326 18.74 15.35 11.57
C ALA A 326 17.98 15.56 12.89
N PRO A 327 17.56 14.51 13.60
CA PRO A 327 16.80 14.62 14.83
C PRO A 327 17.58 15.39 15.89
N THR A 328 16.89 16.29 16.57
CA THR A 328 17.48 17.15 17.62
C THR A 328 17.37 16.54 19.01
N GLY A 329 16.58 15.49 19.22
CA GLY A 329 16.15 15.01 20.52
C GLY A 329 16.80 13.74 21.06
N ARG A 330 17.39 12.88 20.23
CA ARG A 330 18.05 11.63 20.67
C ARG A 330 19.11 11.20 19.65
N LEU A 331 20.24 10.68 20.16
CA LEU A 331 21.24 10.03 19.31
C LEU A 331 20.58 8.87 18.56
N PRO A 332 20.67 8.82 17.22
CA PRO A 332 20.18 7.69 16.44
C PRO A 332 20.91 6.44 16.91
N ARG A 333 20.20 5.32 17.04
CA ARG A 333 20.85 4.04 17.24
C ARG A 333 21.57 3.68 15.96
N VAL A 334 22.88 3.51 16.04
CA VAL A 334 23.67 2.91 14.97
C VAL A 334 23.30 1.43 14.97
N TRP A 335 22.61 0.99 13.93
CA TRP A 335 22.37 -0.44 13.72
C TRP A 335 23.60 -1.05 13.07
N ASP A 336 24.22 -1.99 13.75
CA ASP A 336 25.22 -2.86 13.15
C ASP A 336 24.51 -3.78 12.16
N TRP A 337 24.67 -3.49 10.88
CA TRP A 337 24.16 -4.34 9.81
C TRP A 337 24.98 -5.63 9.75
N PRO A 338 24.34 -6.82 9.63
CA PRO A 338 25.07 -7.99 9.21
C PRO A 338 25.74 -7.71 7.87
N GLN A 339 27.06 -7.84 7.82
CA GLN A 339 27.87 -7.57 6.63
C GLN A 339 27.95 -8.78 5.70
N ASP A 340 26.89 -9.61 5.57
CA ASP A 340 26.90 -10.79 4.69
C ASP A 340 25.89 -10.67 3.54
#